data_39038b6263e0a572a6931f1ea6d5527a
#
_entry.id   39038b6263e0a572a6931f1ea6d5527a
#
_cell.length_a   1.000
_cell.length_b   1.000
_cell.length_c   1.000
_cell.angle_alpha   90.00
_cell.angle_beta   90.00
_cell.angle_gamma   90.00
#
_symmetry.space_group_name_H-M   'P 1'
#
loop_
_entity.id
_entity.type
_entity.pdbx_description
1 polymer ?
#
loop_
_entity_poly.entity_id
_entity_poly.type
_entity_poly.pdbx_seq_one_letter_code
_entity_poly.pdbx_strand_id
1 'polypeptide(L)'
;MEKNYDNAAADIAFVRGELSKLVSDPELVAILGDEAVERMSKWDSIIAKKMDQPFSLMVTGDFKRGKSTIINAILGRSIAPVNVAPETFTVNCISYGERPSVEAVLKNEKRVTLTPDDLSRDRLSDLLDFFPGELDYVDVRSDAPILK
;
A
#
# COMPACT_ATOMS: atom_id res chain seq x y z
N MET A 1 -5.33 -2.92 -20.61
CA MET A 1 -5.75 -3.39 -19.28
C MET A 1 -6.28 -2.25 -18.40
N GLU A 2 -5.73 -1.03 -18.48
CA GLU A 2 -6.19 0.17 -17.78
C GLU A 2 -7.66 0.52 -18.01
N LYS A 3 -8.13 0.50 -19.25
CA LYS A 3 -9.52 0.82 -19.61
C LYS A 3 -10.60 -0.03 -18.90
N ASN A 4 -10.28 -1.25 -18.49
CA ASN A 4 -11.26 -2.15 -17.84
C ASN A 4 -11.43 -1.85 -16.35
N TYR A 5 -10.37 -1.39 -15.69
CA TYR A 5 -10.43 -1.05 -14.26
C TYR A 5 -11.18 0.28 -14.04
N ASP A 6 -10.86 1.30 -14.84
CA ASP A 6 -11.52 2.61 -14.77
C ASP A 6 -13.02 2.50 -15.03
N ASN A 7 -13.43 1.67 -16.00
CA ASN A 7 -14.83 1.40 -16.26
C ASN A 7 -15.52 0.70 -15.07
N ALA A 8 -14.89 -0.33 -14.49
CA ALA A 8 -15.44 -1.04 -13.34
C ALA A 8 -15.57 -0.13 -12.10
N ALA A 9 -14.60 0.74 -11.84
CA ALA A 9 -14.65 1.70 -10.75
C ALA A 9 -15.80 2.72 -10.97
N ALA A 10 -15.98 3.21 -12.20
CA ALA A 10 -17.08 4.11 -12.56
C ALA A 10 -18.44 3.42 -12.41
N ASP A 11 -18.58 2.17 -12.85
CA ASP A 11 -19.80 1.38 -12.72
C ASP A 11 -20.17 1.15 -11.24
N ILE A 12 -19.19 0.82 -10.40
CA ILE A 12 -19.40 0.66 -8.97
C ILE A 12 -19.81 1.99 -8.33
N ALA A 13 -19.14 3.09 -8.67
CA ALA A 13 -19.49 4.42 -8.16
C ALA A 13 -20.93 4.83 -8.56
N PHE A 14 -21.34 4.53 -9.80
CA PHE A 14 -22.70 4.76 -10.27
C PHE A 14 -23.71 3.95 -9.47
N VAL A 15 -23.50 2.65 -9.31
CA VAL A 15 -24.41 1.76 -8.55
C VAL A 15 -24.50 2.21 -7.09
N ARG A 16 -23.40 2.62 -6.47
CA ARG A 16 -23.41 3.18 -5.11
C ARG A 16 -24.22 4.47 -5.02
N GLY A 17 -24.10 5.35 -6.01
CA GLY A 17 -24.90 6.58 -6.09
C GLY A 17 -26.39 6.30 -6.16
N GLU A 18 -26.80 5.32 -6.95
CA GLU A 18 -28.22 4.91 -7.03
C GLU A 18 -28.72 4.26 -5.74
N LEU A 19 -27.90 3.39 -5.12
CA LEU A 19 -28.20 2.81 -3.80
C LEU A 19 -28.39 3.88 -2.74
N SER A 20 -27.53 4.89 -2.69
CA SER A 20 -27.64 6.00 -1.74
C SER A 20 -28.95 6.78 -1.90
N LYS A 21 -29.43 6.96 -3.14
CA LYS A 21 -30.74 7.60 -3.39
C LYS A 21 -31.88 6.73 -2.85
N LEU A 22 -31.85 5.42 -3.09
CA LEU A 22 -32.87 4.48 -2.65
C LEU A 22 -32.98 4.42 -1.11
N VAL A 23 -31.88 4.37 -0.41
CA VAL A 23 -31.89 4.33 1.08
C VAL A 23 -32.19 5.69 1.72
N SER A 24 -32.19 6.76 0.93
CA SER A 24 -32.55 8.11 1.39
C SER A 24 -34.00 8.50 1.07
N ASP A 25 -34.71 7.69 0.29
CA ASP A 25 -36.11 7.94 -0.09
C ASP A 25 -37.03 7.42 1.02
N PRO A 26 -37.84 8.29 1.69
CA PRO A 26 -38.69 7.90 2.80
C PRO A 26 -39.73 6.85 2.45
N GLU A 27 -40.27 6.86 1.21
CA GLU A 27 -41.30 5.90 0.77
C GLU A 27 -40.67 4.51 0.58
N LEU A 28 -39.47 4.46 0.01
CA LEU A 28 -38.71 3.21 -0.18
C LEU A 28 -38.22 2.66 1.15
N VAL A 29 -37.74 3.50 2.05
CA VAL A 29 -37.36 3.11 3.42
C VAL A 29 -38.52 2.48 4.17
N ALA A 30 -39.73 3.04 4.06
CA ALA A 30 -40.92 2.47 4.66
C ALA A 30 -41.32 1.09 4.11
N ILE A 31 -41.04 0.83 2.82
CA ILE A 31 -41.28 -0.47 2.16
C ILE A 31 -40.23 -1.49 2.52
N LEU A 32 -38.93 -1.09 2.48
CA LEU A 32 -37.79 -1.97 2.74
C LEU A 32 -37.63 -2.37 4.20
N GLY A 33 -38.02 -1.47 5.13
CA GLY A 33 -37.82 -1.60 6.56
C GLY A 33 -36.39 -1.24 7.00
N ASP A 34 -36.29 -0.85 8.27
CA ASP A 34 -35.05 -0.31 8.87
C ASP A 34 -33.86 -1.31 8.78
N GLU A 35 -34.15 -2.60 9.00
CA GLU A 35 -33.09 -3.63 8.94
C GLU A 35 -32.45 -3.74 7.56
N ALA A 36 -33.24 -3.68 6.50
CA ALA A 36 -32.74 -3.73 5.13
C ALA A 36 -31.90 -2.50 4.79
N VAL A 37 -32.37 -1.32 5.18
CA VAL A 37 -31.66 -0.05 4.97
C VAL A 37 -30.33 -0.03 5.74
N GLU A 38 -30.30 -0.49 6.98
CA GLU A 38 -29.07 -0.59 7.77
C GLU A 38 -28.05 -1.53 7.11
N ARG A 39 -28.50 -2.70 6.65
CA ARG A 39 -27.64 -3.66 5.94
C ARG A 39 -27.07 -3.07 4.64
N MET A 40 -27.88 -2.38 3.84
CA MET A 40 -27.45 -1.72 2.61
C MET A 40 -26.42 -0.63 2.89
N SER A 41 -26.65 0.22 3.88
CA SER A 41 -25.72 1.27 4.31
C SER A 41 -24.39 0.71 4.81
N LYS A 42 -24.45 -0.40 5.55
CA LYS A 42 -23.22 -1.11 5.99
C LYS A 42 -22.41 -1.66 4.81
N TRP A 43 -23.08 -2.28 3.83
CA TRP A 43 -22.40 -2.77 2.64
C TRP A 43 -21.81 -1.62 1.81
N ASP A 44 -22.53 -0.52 1.64
CA ASP A 44 -22.00 0.65 0.91
C ASP A 44 -20.75 1.21 1.58
N SER A 45 -20.73 1.32 2.91
CA SER A 45 -19.54 1.78 3.65
C SER A 45 -18.34 0.83 3.52
N ILE A 46 -18.58 -0.49 3.47
CA ILE A 46 -17.53 -1.50 3.25
C ILE A 46 -16.95 -1.36 1.84
N ILE A 47 -17.81 -1.20 0.82
CA ILE A 47 -17.38 -1.04 -0.57
C ILE A 47 -16.60 0.27 -0.72
N ALA A 48 -17.10 1.39 -0.17
CA ALA A 48 -16.41 2.66 -0.15
C ALA A 48 -14.99 2.53 0.40
N LYS A 49 -14.87 1.96 1.59
CA LYS A 49 -13.58 1.76 2.23
C LYS A 49 -12.63 0.89 1.41
N LYS A 50 -13.15 -0.12 0.71
CA LYS A 50 -12.31 -0.99 -0.16
C LYS A 50 -11.88 -0.30 -1.45
N MET A 51 -12.72 0.59 -2.02
CA MET A 51 -12.35 1.38 -3.20
C MET A 51 -11.29 2.43 -2.89
N ASP A 52 -11.32 3.00 -1.68
CA ASP A 52 -10.35 4.00 -1.23
C ASP A 52 -9.03 3.37 -0.73
N GLN A 53 -9.01 2.05 -0.53
CA GLN A 53 -7.78 1.39 -0.08
C GLN A 53 -6.80 1.21 -1.24
N PRO A 54 -5.53 1.60 -1.06
CA PRO A 54 -4.50 1.34 -2.05
C PRO A 54 -4.31 -0.17 -2.24
N PHE A 55 -4.09 -0.59 -3.48
CA PHE A 55 -3.73 -1.96 -3.78
C PHE A 55 -2.36 -2.27 -3.17
N SER A 56 -2.28 -3.34 -2.36
CA SER A 56 -1.04 -3.77 -1.74
C SER A 56 -0.56 -5.08 -2.37
N LEU A 57 0.65 -5.08 -2.91
CA LEU A 57 1.32 -6.25 -3.45
C LEU A 57 2.44 -6.68 -2.49
N MET A 58 2.35 -7.90 -1.97
CA MET A 58 3.42 -8.49 -1.18
C MET A 58 4.27 -9.43 -2.03
N VAL A 59 5.57 -9.19 -2.10
CA VAL A 59 6.55 -10.06 -2.78
C VAL A 59 7.38 -10.78 -1.72
N THR A 60 7.18 -12.09 -1.60
CA THR A 60 7.91 -12.93 -0.64
C THR A 60 8.77 -13.96 -1.36
N GLY A 61 9.72 -14.55 -0.65
CA GLY A 61 10.57 -15.61 -1.15
C GLY A 61 11.99 -15.52 -0.60
N ASP A 62 12.78 -16.56 -0.87
CA ASP A 62 14.15 -16.68 -0.38
C ASP A 62 15.10 -15.58 -0.90
N PHE A 63 16.21 -15.46 -0.22
CA PHE A 63 17.28 -14.54 -0.61
C PHE A 63 17.81 -14.84 -2.03
N LYS A 64 18.16 -13.79 -2.79
CA LYS A 64 18.68 -13.87 -4.17
C LYS A 64 17.74 -14.55 -5.20
N ARG A 65 16.47 -14.66 -4.94
CA ARG A 65 15.46 -15.22 -5.86
C ARG A 65 14.82 -14.19 -6.80
N GLY A 66 15.41 -13.00 -6.93
CA GLY A 66 14.95 -11.99 -7.88
C GLY A 66 13.79 -11.10 -7.39
N LYS A 67 13.45 -11.10 -6.10
CA LYS A 67 12.37 -10.24 -5.54
C LYS A 67 12.57 -8.77 -5.90
N SER A 68 13.72 -8.20 -5.59
CA SER A 68 14.04 -6.81 -5.89
C SER A 68 14.05 -6.53 -7.39
N THR A 69 14.44 -7.52 -8.20
CA THR A 69 14.40 -7.40 -9.67
C THR A 69 12.98 -7.27 -10.18
N ILE A 70 12.06 -8.10 -9.67
CA ILE A 70 10.63 -8.03 -10.02
C ILE A 70 10.04 -6.70 -9.56
N ILE A 71 10.30 -6.28 -8.33
CA ILE A 71 9.82 -5.00 -7.79
C ILE A 71 10.33 -3.84 -8.66
N ASN A 72 11.63 -3.79 -8.96
CA ASN A 72 12.22 -2.75 -9.78
C ASN A 72 11.66 -2.75 -11.22
N ALA A 73 11.38 -3.94 -11.78
CA ALA A 73 10.73 -4.06 -13.09
C ALA A 73 9.30 -3.50 -13.09
N ILE A 74 8.52 -3.77 -12.05
CA ILE A 74 7.16 -3.22 -11.88
C ILE A 74 7.22 -1.70 -11.72
N LEU A 75 8.16 -1.18 -10.93
CA LEU A 75 8.32 0.25 -10.69
C LEU A 75 8.95 1.00 -11.87
N GLY A 76 9.53 0.28 -12.85
CA GLY A 76 10.28 0.86 -13.96
C GLY A 76 11.57 1.58 -13.55
N ARG A 77 12.02 1.39 -12.31
CA ARG A 77 13.19 2.06 -11.71
C ARG A 77 13.89 1.14 -10.73
N SER A 78 15.20 1.37 -10.51
CA SER A 78 15.97 0.67 -9.48
C SER A 78 15.79 1.36 -8.12
N ILE A 79 14.74 0.98 -7.39
CA ILE A 79 14.36 1.54 -6.08
C ILE A 79 14.64 0.52 -4.99
N ALA A 80 14.23 -0.74 -5.20
CA ALA A 80 14.47 -1.80 -4.23
C ALA A 80 15.95 -2.20 -4.25
N PRO A 81 16.65 -2.19 -3.11
CA PRO A 81 18.06 -2.57 -3.05
C PRO A 81 18.21 -4.03 -3.48
N VAL A 82 19.12 -4.26 -4.45
CA VAL A 82 19.33 -5.58 -5.07
C VAL A 82 20.28 -6.45 -4.25
N ASN A 83 21.09 -5.84 -3.37
CA ASN A 83 22.21 -6.47 -2.66
C ASN A 83 22.14 -6.33 -1.14
N VAL A 84 20.97 -6.47 -0.52
CA VAL A 84 20.87 -6.50 0.94
C VAL A 84 21.45 -7.82 1.48
N ALA A 85 22.20 -7.75 2.59
CA ALA A 85 22.81 -8.93 3.17
C ALA A 85 21.75 -9.96 3.63
N PRO A 86 22.06 -11.28 3.57
CA PRO A 86 21.11 -12.35 3.93
C PRO A 86 20.68 -12.35 5.40
N GLU A 87 21.40 -11.65 6.23
CA GLU A 87 21.23 -11.65 7.69
C GLU A 87 20.18 -10.63 8.17
N THR A 88 19.72 -9.74 7.31
CA THR A 88 18.71 -8.73 7.61
C THR A 88 17.37 -9.08 7.00
N PHE A 89 16.51 -9.72 7.77
CA PHE A 89 15.08 -9.90 7.43
C PHE A 89 14.35 -8.56 7.57
N THR A 90 14.64 -7.63 6.66
CA THR A 90 14.00 -6.32 6.67
C THR A 90 12.82 -6.34 5.72
N VAL A 91 11.66 -5.98 6.22
CA VAL A 91 10.49 -5.69 5.38
C VAL A 91 10.69 -4.32 4.76
N ASN A 92 10.59 -4.23 3.43
CA ASN A 92 10.59 -2.96 2.72
C ASN A 92 9.16 -2.65 2.29
N CYS A 93 8.61 -1.55 2.80
CA CYS A 93 7.33 -0.99 2.36
C CYS A 93 7.60 0.07 1.30
N ILE A 94 7.06 -0.10 0.10
CA ILE A 94 7.23 0.84 -1.00
C ILE A 94 5.88 1.47 -1.29
N SER A 95 5.80 2.79 -1.23
CA SER A 95 4.57 3.54 -1.44
C SER A 95 4.79 4.77 -2.33
N TYR A 96 3.69 5.35 -2.82
CA TYR A 96 3.74 6.61 -3.56
C TYR A 96 4.15 7.76 -2.64
N GLY A 97 5.01 8.62 -3.14
CA GLY A 97 5.36 9.89 -2.54
C GLY A 97 5.87 10.87 -3.59
N GLU A 98 5.36 12.09 -3.59
CA GLU A 98 5.79 13.14 -4.54
C GLU A 98 7.29 13.43 -4.44
N ARG A 99 7.84 13.26 -3.24
CA ARG A 99 9.28 13.40 -2.98
C ARG A 99 9.84 12.05 -2.58
N PRO A 100 10.75 11.47 -3.39
CA PRO A 100 11.41 10.23 -3.04
C PRO A 100 12.13 10.36 -1.70
N SER A 101 11.91 9.40 -0.81
CA SER A 101 12.57 9.35 0.50
C SER A 101 12.70 7.89 0.97
N VAL A 102 13.67 7.67 1.84
CA VAL A 102 13.87 6.37 2.49
C VAL A 102 14.01 6.61 3.98
N GLU A 103 13.24 5.88 4.77
CA GLU A 103 13.24 6.00 6.22
C GLU A 103 13.30 4.61 6.86
N ALA A 104 14.14 4.44 7.85
CA ALA A 104 14.06 3.31 8.76
C ALA A 104 12.99 3.61 9.82
N VAL A 105 12.04 2.71 9.97
CA VAL A 105 10.99 2.79 10.99
C VAL A 105 11.33 1.81 12.10
N LEU A 106 11.47 2.33 13.32
CA LEU A 106 11.80 1.56 14.50
C LEU A 106 10.52 1.07 15.20
N LYS A 107 10.62 0.02 16.02
CA LYS A 107 9.49 -0.54 16.77
C LYS A 107 8.80 0.44 17.71
N ASN A 108 9.50 1.49 18.11
CA ASN A 108 8.97 2.59 18.92
C ASN A 108 8.35 3.72 18.06
N GLU A 109 8.06 3.45 16.78
CA GLU A 109 7.52 4.38 15.79
C GLU A 109 8.46 5.54 15.41
N LYS A 110 9.67 5.59 15.96
CA LYS A 110 10.67 6.58 15.59
C LYS A 110 11.15 6.33 14.16
N ARG A 111 11.30 7.39 13.38
CA ARG A 111 11.76 7.36 12.00
C ARG A 111 13.14 7.97 11.88
N VAL A 112 13.99 7.33 11.11
CA VAL A 112 15.35 7.77 10.82
C VAL A 112 15.49 7.87 9.29
N THR A 113 15.73 9.07 8.79
CA THR A 113 15.93 9.29 7.35
C THR A 113 17.23 8.63 6.91
N LEU A 114 17.15 7.85 5.84
CA LEU A 114 18.28 7.18 5.21
C LEU A 114 18.60 7.86 3.87
N THR A 115 19.88 7.89 3.53
CA THR A 115 20.31 8.26 2.18
C THR A 115 20.32 7.03 1.26
N PRO A 116 20.28 7.18 -0.08
CA PRO A 116 20.44 6.05 -0.99
C PRO A 116 21.74 5.23 -0.76
N ASP A 117 22.79 5.90 -0.29
CA ASP A 117 24.07 5.27 0.03
C ASP A 117 23.99 4.41 1.31
N ASP A 118 23.12 4.73 2.24
CA ASP A 118 22.90 3.97 3.46
C ASP A 118 22.19 2.63 3.19
N LEU A 119 21.54 2.49 2.04
CA LEU A 119 20.97 1.22 1.54
C LEU A 119 22.04 0.28 0.97
N SER A 120 23.28 0.72 0.87
CA SER A 120 24.39 -0.16 0.50
C SER A 120 24.62 -1.21 1.58
N ARG A 121 25.08 -2.41 1.17
CA ARG A 121 25.24 -3.58 2.03
C ARG A 121 26.00 -3.30 3.31
N ASP A 122 27.11 -2.60 3.19
CA ASP A 122 28.04 -2.39 4.31
C ASP A 122 27.48 -1.37 5.32
N ARG A 123 26.86 -0.28 4.85
CA ARG A 123 26.30 0.77 5.69
C ARG A 123 24.98 0.38 6.36
N LEU A 124 24.13 -0.41 5.66
CA LEU A 124 22.91 -0.91 6.26
C LEU A 124 23.21 -1.88 7.42
N SER A 125 24.27 -2.70 7.27
CA SER A 125 24.77 -3.57 8.36
C SER A 125 25.23 -2.76 9.55
N ASP A 126 26.05 -1.72 9.32
CA ASP A 126 26.54 -0.83 10.39
C ASP A 126 25.39 -0.08 11.08
N LEU A 127 24.38 0.36 10.31
CA LEU A 127 23.17 1.00 10.86
C LEU A 127 22.33 0.02 11.70
N LEU A 128 22.25 -1.25 11.26
CA LEU A 128 21.53 -2.29 11.99
C LEU A 128 22.28 -2.72 13.26
N ASP A 129 23.61 -2.68 13.26
CA ASP A 129 24.43 -2.87 14.45
C ASP A 129 24.22 -1.73 15.48
N PHE A 130 23.89 -0.52 15.00
CA PHE A 130 23.54 0.63 15.85
C PHE A 130 22.13 0.52 16.45
N PHE A 131 21.21 -0.23 15.81
CA PHE A 131 19.83 -0.44 16.24
C PHE A 131 19.45 -1.93 16.28
N PRO A 132 20.22 -2.81 16.94
CA PRO A 132 19.96 -4.24 16.93
C PRO A 132 18.60 -4.54 17.56
N GLY A 133 17.70 -5.11 16.76
CA GLY A 133 16.38 -5.53 17.21
C GLY A 133 15.33 -4.42 17.32
N GLU A 134 15.65 -3.17 16.99
CA GLU A 134 14.71 -2.05 17.02
C GLU A 134 14.11 -1.71 15.67
N LEU A 135 14.72 -2.14 14.56
CA LEU A 135 14.19 -1.92 13.23
C LEU A 135 12.93 -2.76 13.01
N ASP A 136 11.85 -2.12 12.58
CA ASP A 136 10.59 -2.77 12.21
C ASP A 136 10.55 -2.97 10.69
N TYR A 137 10.62 -1.89 9.92
CA TYR A 137 10.66 -1.95 8.46
C TYR A 137 11.36 -0.71 7.87
N VAL A 138 11.65 -0.78 6.57
CA VAL A 138 12.14 0.36 5.79
C VAL A 138 10.99 0.89 4.95
N ASP A 139 10.65 2.17 5.12
CA ASP A 139 9.66 2.90 4.34
C ASP A 139 10.36 3.59 3.16
N VAL A 140 10.01 3.18 1.95
CA VAL A 140 10.56 3.73 0.71
C VAL A 140 9.44 4.44 -0.02
N ARG A 141 9.57 5.75 -0.19
CA ARG A 141 8.63 6.55 -0.99
C ARG A 141 9.21 6.85 -2.35
N SER A 142 8.40 6.67 -3.37
CA SER A 142 8.80 6.90 -4.76
C SER A 142 7.68 7.59 -5.53
N ASP A 143 8.07 8.48 -6.44
CA ASP A 143 7.19 9.15 -7.40
C ASP A 143 6.86 8.28 -8.63
N ALA A 144 7.12 6.96 -8.56
CA ALA A 144 6.80 6.05 -9.65
C ALA A 144 5.28 6.05 -9.92
N PRO A 145 4.83 6.32 -11.17
CA PRO A 145 3.40 6.49 -11.48
C PRO A 145 2.53 5.29 -11.12
N ILE A 146 3.09 4.09 -11.17
CA ILE A 146 2.36 2.84 -10.86
C ILE A 146 1.97 2.73 -9.38
N LEU A 147 2.59 3.51 -8.50
CA LEU A 147 2.28 3.51 -7.06
C LEU A 147 1.16 4.50 -6.70
N LYS A 148 0.73 5.32 -7.66
CA LYS A 148 -0.28 6.36 -7.49
C LYS A 148 -1.68 5.80 -7.63
#